data_8f9185fb0d3c722991a92f6743807eca
#
_entry.id   8f9185fb0d3c722991a92f6743807eca
#
_cell.length_a   1.000
_cell.length_b   1.000
_cell.length_c   1.000
_cell.angle_alpha   90.00
_cell.angle_beta   90.00
_cell.angle_gamma   90.00
#
_symmetry.space_group_name_H-M   'P 1'
#
loop_
_entity.id
_entity.type
_entity.pdbx_description
1 polymer ?
#
loop_
_entity_poly.entity_id
_entity_poly.type
_entity_poly.pdbx_seq_one_letter_code
_entity_poly.pdbx_strand_id
1 'polypeptide(L)'
;MIAIAEVVASDIMKSPCSSFSITLVFMLSMARIGCIHCFKKFDIPAVDRIKRVVRRQTFQLHGQKKSTTGKAVVEEYFNYWNERDMESAINLFDVDCTYEDTLYPGVFAGKETLKKHLFSVADSLPLSFKFCLDVVSEDKNGNIGVQWHVENDDKPLPFTRGCSMYKVDMKSLKITSGFDVPEPVAKSGAFSLFILKSASTFIDEPRKLIPFGAWIFYCWFLFLSTVAPGPNALQLDPNTWKEVLDLSYNFWLILPIFGPQFDVDTVSPVLEGIFNLLLAWAGLFAGFMVDGKSTAFEREDEKKVENKFILPAIIMQFLTNAAYLPYLFTRKNPSSTLSLGSNQAQFTIGQLTPLEKVCESKALPVIFTTVGAVSIYWMFFGRMDGGYADMSSRMESFTSMMSSDRLGFSFVIDLLYFSLFQGWLIKDDLSRRGFSASDAASSTLSRIGSSVPFLGLAYYLLIRPAFPEEST
;
A
#
# COMPACT_ATOMS: atom_id res chain seq x y z
N MET A 1 -20.78 -6.22 16.88
CA MET A 1 -19.63 -5.63 16.13
C MET A 1 -18.48 -6.62 15.96
N ILE A 2 -18.04 -7.33 17.02
CA ILE A 2 -17.01 -8.38 16.88
C ILE A 2 -17.45 -9.46 15.88
N ALA A 3 -18.69 -9.94 15.95
CA ALA A 3 -19.24 -10.91 15.00
C ALA A 3 -19.35 -10.38 13.56
N ILE A 4 -19.59 -9.07 13.38
CA ILE A 4 -19.58 -8.44 12.06
C ILE A 4 -18.15 -8.28 11.56
N ALA A 5 -17.21 -7.96 12.43
CA ALA A 5 -15.79 -7.89 12.08
C ALA A 5 -15.21 -9.28 11.72
N GLU A 6 -15.64 -10.35 12.39
CA GLU A 6 -15.25 -11.72 12.08
C GLU A 6 -15.87 -12.23 10.76
N VAL A 7 -17.13 -11.89 10.49
CA VAL A 7 -17.78 -12.23 9.22
C VAL A 7 -17.15 -11.45 8.05
N VAL A 8 -16.90 -10.16 8.23
CA VAL A 8 -16.22 -9.33 7.22
C VAL A 8 -14.78 -9.79 7.01
N ALA A 9 -14.05 -10.15 8.07
CA ALA A 9 -12.70 -10.69 7.96
C ALA A 9 -12.67 -12.07 7.27
N SER A 10 -13.69 -12.93 7.53
CA SER A 10 -13.81 -14.25 6.91
C SER A 10 -14.10 -14.17 5.41
N ASP A 11 -14.95 -13.24 4.99
CA ASP A 11 -15.28 -13.05 3.57
C ASP A 11 -14.18 -12.31 2.80
N ILE A 12 -13.45 -11.42 3.47
CA ILE A 12 -12.25 -10.76 2.90
C ILE A 12 -11.11 -11.77 2.68
N MET A 13 -10.96 -12.76 3.55
CA MET A 13 -9.94 -13.81 3.38
C MET A 13 -10.26 -14.82 2.27
N LYS A 14 -11.49 -14.91 1.81
CA LYS A 14 -11.90 -15.78 0.69
C LYS A 14 -11.76 -15.12 -0.69
N SER A 15 -11.49 -13.83 -0.75
CA SER A 15 -11.29 -13.11 -2.01
C SER A 15 -9.78 -12.97 -2.31
N PRO A 16 -9.27 -13.48 -3.45
CA PRO A 16 -7.83 -13.55 -3.71
C PRO A 16 -7.18 -12.22 -4.10
N CYS A 17 -7.82 -11.06 -3.91
CA CYS A 17 -7.18 -9.73 -4.13
C CYS A 17 -8.06 -8.60 -3.59
N SER A 18 -7.86 -8.20 -2.35
CA SER A 18 -8.27 -6.87 -1.93
C SER A 18 -7.08 -6.11 -1.31
N SER A 19 -6.93 -4.87 -1.71
CA SER A 19 -5.88 -3.94 -1.23
C SER A 19 -5.86 -3.80 0.30
N PHE A 20 -6.93 -4.20 0.97
CA PHE A 20 -7.08 -4.22 2.42
C PHE A 20 -6.18 -5.26 3.09
N SER A 21 -5.95 -6.41 2.42
CA SER A 21 -5.00 -7.42 2.91
C SER A 21 -3.59 -6.88 3.02
N ILE A 22 -3.21 -5.88 2.22
CA ILE A 22 -1.84 -5.36 2.17
C ILE A 22 -1.55 -4.47 3.40
N THR A 23 -2.47 -3.62 3.80
CA THR A 23 -2.26 -2.75 4.99
C THR A 23 -2.32 -3.56 6.28
N LEU A 24 -3.26 -4.49 6.37
CA LEU A 24 -3.38 -5.40 7.52
C LEU A 24 -2.24 -6.43 7.56
N VAL A 25 -1.82 -6.97 6.41
CA VAL A 25 -0.67 -7.86 6.28
C VAL A 25 0.63 -7.11 6.50
N PHE A 26 0.75 -5.82 6.12
CA PHE A 26 1.90 -4.99 6.45
C PHE A 26 1.98 -4.72 7.96
N MET A 27 0.87 -4.47 8.61
CA MET A 27 0.82 -4.35 10.07
C MET A 27 1.07 -5.69 10.79
N LEU A 28 0.58 -6.81 10.26
CA LEU A 28 0.78 -8.15 10.84
C LEU A 28 2.15 -8.76 10.50
N SER A 29 2.75 -8.42 9.35
CA SER A 29 4.11 -8.89 8.98
C SER A 29 5.19 -8.12 9.73
N MET A 30 4.99 -6.85 10.07
CA MET A 30 5.89 -6.12 10.98
C MET A 30 5.92 -6.74 12.38
N ALA A 31 4.83 -7.31 12.85
CA ALA A 31 4.78 -8.04 14.12
C ALA A 31 5.52 -9.41 14.10
N ARG A 32 5.75 -10.00 12.91
CA ARG A 32 6.45 -11.29 12.76
C ARG A 32 7.97 -11.21 12.53
N ILE A 33 8.52 -10.04 12.22
CA ILE A 33 9.97 -9.86 11.97
C ILE A 33 10.79 -9.93 13.29
N GLY A 34 10.16 -9.87 14.46
CA GLY A 34 10.84 -9.98 15.76
C GLY A 34 11.26 -11.38 16.20
N CYS A 35 11.01 -12.45 15.43
CA CYS A 35 11.17 -13.82 15.90
C CYS A 35 12.02 -14.72 14.98
N ILE A 36 13.15 -14.19 14.42
CA ILE A 36 14.14 -15.04 13.73
C ILE A 36 15.49 -14.90 14.44
N HIS A 37 15.57 -15.51 15.62
CA HIS A 37 16.84 -15.81 16.26
C HIS A 37 16.81 -17.22 16.85
N CYS A 38 16.63 -18.22 16.00
CA CYS A 38 16.89 -19.63 16.36
C CYS A 38 17.00 -20.52 15.11
N PHE A 39 18.12 -20.49 14.40
CA PHE A 39 18.55 -21.64 13.62
C PHE A 39 19.97 -21.99 14.02
N LYS A 40 20.08 -23.08 14.76
CA LYS A 40 21.32 -23.74 15.14
C LYS A 40 22.03 -24.31 13.92
N LYS A 41 23.36 -24.18 13.93
CA LYS A 41 24.34 -24.87 13.11
C LYS A 41 23.98 -26.34 12.89
N PHE A 42 23.93 -26.75 11.62
CA PHE A 42 24.10 -28.16 11.24
C PHE A 42 25.43 -28.27 10.50
N ASP A 43 26.33 -29.06 11.07
CA ASP A 43 27.58 -29.52 10.45
C ASP A 43 27.24 -30.52 9.34
N ILE A 44 27.70 -30.29 8.13
CA ILE A 44 27.64 -31.24 7.01
C ILE A 44 29.02 -31.82 6.81
N PRO A 45 29.14 -33.16 6.81
CA PRO A 45 30.45 -33.82 6.86
C PRO A 45 31.22 -33.80 5.53
N ALA A 46 32.52 -33.98 5.64
CA ALA A 46 33.59 -33.95 4.63
C ALA A 46 33.45 -34.89 3.41
N VAL A 47 32.34 -35.59 3.21
CA VAL A 47 32.12 -36.57 2.12
C VAL A 47 32.03 -35.90 0.75
N ASP A 48 31.57 -34.64 0.67
CA ASP A 48 31.41 -33.96 -0.63
C ASP A 48 32.73 -33.43 -1.22
N ARG A 49 33.78 -33.29 -0.41
CA ARG A 49 35.10 -32.86 -0.93
C ARG A 49 35.76 -33.97 -1.77
N ILE A 50 35.53 -35.21 -1.43
CA ILE A 50 36.19 -36.37 -2.12
C ILE A 50 35.54 -36.59 -3.49
N LYS A 51 34.26 -36.40 -3.64
CA LYS A 51 33.57 -36.52 -4.93
C LYS A 51 34.00 -35.45 -5.95
N ARG A 52 34.43 -34.26 -5.52
CA ARG A 52 34.95 -33.18 -6.40
C ARG A 52 36.33 -33.55 -7.00
N VAL A 53 37.17 -34.29 -6.30
CA VAL A 53 38.51 -34.60 -6.76
C VAL A 53 38.49 -35.78 -7.77
N VAL A 54 37.59 -36.75 -7.60
CA VAL A 54 37.50 -37.90 -8.50
C VAL A 54 36.90 -37.54 -9.87
N ARG A 55 35.99 -36.55 -9.94
CA ARG A 55 35.43 -36.09 -11.21
C ARG A 55 36.40 -35.27 -12.08
N ARG A 56 37.45 -34.67 -11.49
CA ARG A 56 38.47 -33.92 -12.26
C ARG A 56 39.38 -34.77 -13.10
N GLN A 57 39.50 -36.06 -12.84
CA GLN A 57 40.42 -36.95 -13.57
C GLN A 57 39.81 -37.67 -14.78
N THR A 58 38.49 -37.66 -14.96
CA THR A 58 37.82 -38.36 -16.07
C THR A 58 37.55 -37.49 -17.29
N PHE A 59 37.85 -36.19 -17.28
CA PHE A 59 37.39 -35.24 -18.29
C PHE A 59 38.46 -34.74 -19.28
N GLN A 60 39.63 -35.38 -19.36
CA GLN A 60 40.69 -34.94 -20.30
C GLN A 60 40.59 -35.55 -21.73
N LEU A 61 39.46 -36.15 -22.13
CA LEU A 61 39.34 -36.81 -23.42
C LEU A 61 38.11 -36.46 -24.25
N HIS A 62 37.59 -35.20 -24.17
CA HIS A 62 36.68 -34.71 -25.18
C HIS A 62 37.31 -33.51 -25.89
N GLY A 63 37.70 -33.73 -27.16
CA GLY A 63 38.28 -32.74 -28.03
C GLY A 63 37.39 -31.49 -28.10
N GLN A 64 37.94 -30.32 -27.75
CA GLN A 64 37.30 -29.01 -27.87
C GLN A 64 36.86 -28.79 -29.31
N LYS A 65 35.57 -28.96 -29.57
CA LYS A 65 34.95 -28.46 -30.78
C LYS A 65 34.88 -26.96 -30.64
N LYS A 66 35.80 -26.25 -31.31
CA LYS A 66 35.90 -24.78 -31.24
C LYS A 66 34.55 -24.20 -31.66
N SER A 67 33.91 -23.44 -30.79
CA SER A 67 32.66 -22.72 -31.07
C SER A 67 32.88 -21.82 -32.30
N THR A 68 31.99 -21.88 -33.27
CA THR A 68 32.09 -21.10 -34.52
C THR A 68 31.07 -19.99 -34.65
N THR A 69 30.11 -19.93 -33.74
CA THR A 69 29.03 -18.92 -33.71
C THR A 69 28.90 -18.34 -32.31
N GLY A 70 28.35 -17.14 -32.20
CA GLY A 70 28.06 -16.48 -30.91
C GLY A 70 27.08 -17.32 -30.06
N LYS A 71 26.07 -17.89 -30.71
CA LYS A 71 25.12 -18.81 -30.07
C LYS A 71 25.84 -20.00 -29.41
N ALA A 72 26.79 -20.65 -30.12
CA ALA A 72 27.52 -21.80 -29.59
C ALA A 72 28.38 -21.42 -28.35
N VAL A 73 28.93 -20.17 -28.31
CA VAL A 73 29.68 -19.67 -27.16
C VAL A 73 28.78 -19.55 -25.93
N VAL A 74 27.56 -19.02 -26.10
CA VAL A 74 26.62 -18.90 -24.98
C VAL A 74 26.08 -20.26 -24.52
N GLU A 75 25.77 -21.17 -25.44
CA GLU A 75 25.39 -22.56 -25.10
C GLU A 75 26.49 -23.25 -24.30
N GLU A 76 27.76 -23.04 -24.71
CA GLU A 76 28.93 -23.58 -23.99
C GLU A 76 29.07 -22.97 -22.59
N TYR A 77 28.80 -21.68 -22.43
CA TYR A 77 28.76 -20.99 -21.13
C TYR A 77 27.77 -21.66 -20.17
N PHE A 78 26.53 -21.94 -20.59
CA PHE A 78 25.53 -22.60 -19.78
C PHE A 78 25.90 -24.09 -19.50
N ASN A 79 26.56 -24.76 -20.41
CA ASN A 79 27.07 -26.09 -20.17
C ASN A 79 28.13 -26.10 -19.05
N TYR A 80 29.08 -25.16 -19.05
CA TYR A 80 30.05 -25.02 -17.96
C TYR A 80 29.38 -24.69 -16.61
N TRP A 81 28.31 -23.92 -16.60
CA TRP A 81 27.50 -23.73 -15.40
C TRP A 81 26.93 -25.03 -14.88
N ASN A 82 26.38 -25.86 -15.74
CA ASN A 82 25.79 -27.15 -15.37
C ASN A 82 26.86 -28.18 -14.92
N GLU A 83 28.06 -28.08 -15.46
CA GLU A 83 29.21 -28.88 -15.07
C GLU A 83 29.93 -28.33 -13.84
N ARG A 84 29.57 -27.11 -13.38
CA ARG A 84 30.27 -26.38 -12.32
C ARG A 84 31.73 -26.06 -12.65
N ASP A 85 32.10 -26.04 -13.93
CA ASP A 85 33.41 -25.59 -14.40
C ASP A 85 33.42 -24.07 -14.60
N MET A 86 33.46 -23.34 -13.48
CA MET A 86 33.38 -21.87 -13.48
C MET A 86 34.66 -21.23 -14.06
N GLU A 87 35.79 -21.91 -14.03
CA GLU A 87 37.02 -21.42 -14.68
C GLU A 87 36.87 -21.43 -16.21
N SER A 88 36.32 -22.47 -16.78
CA SER A 88 36.01 -22.51 -18.22
C SER A 88 34.90 -21.52 -18.60
N ALA A 89 33.88 -21.41 -17.79
CA ALA A 89 32.79 -20.45 -17.99
C ALA A 89 33.31 -18.99 -18.08
N ILE A 90 34.11 -18.55 -17.09
CA ILE A 90 34.66 -17.19 -17.08
C ILE A 90 35.68 -16.98 -18.21
N ASN A 91 36.32 -18.01 -18.71
CA ASN A 91 37.27 -17.92 -19.82
C ASN A 91 36.58 -17.60 -21.16
N LEU A 92 35.26 -17.74 -21.25
CA LEU A 92 34.51 -17.28 -22.42
C LEU A 92 34.31 -15.74 -22.45
N PHE A 93 34.53 -15.06 -21.34
CA PHE A 93 34.37 -13.60 -21.28
C PHE A 93 35.68 -12.89 -21.68
N ASP A 94 35.46 -11.70 -22.25
CA ASP A 94 36.54 -10.75 -22.55
C ASP A 94 37.14 -10.15 -21.24
N VAL A 95 38.36 -9.61 -21.30
CA VAL A 95 39.02 -8.99 -20.16
C VAL A 95 38.27 -7.76 -19.68
N ASP A 96 37.76 -6.95 -20.61
CA ASP A 96 37.05 -5.71 -20.36
C ASP A 96 35.52 -5.91 -20.41
N CYS A 97 35.02 -7.11 -20.15
CA CYS A 97 33.61 -7.41 -20.20
C CYS A 97 32.79 -6.61 -19.16
N THR A 98 31.54 -6.38 -19.47
CA THR A 98 30.55 -5.83 -18.54
C THR A 98 29.44 -6.86 -18.31
N TYR A 99 28.96 -6.95 -17.07
CA TYR A 99 27.88 -7.86 -16.73
C TYR A 99 26.93 -7.23 -15.74
N GLU A 100 25.65 -7.29 -16.02
CA GLU A 100 24.60 -6.80 -15.15
C GLU A 100 23.66 -7.94 -14.77
N ASP A 101 23.54 -8.18 -13.48
CA ASP A 101 22.54 -9.10 -12.91
C ASP A 101 21.52 -8.21 -12.16
N THR A 102 20.28 -8.21 -12.62
CA THR A 102 19.22 -7.33 -12.08
C THR A 102 18.83 -7.61 -10.63
N LEU A 103 19.34 -8.69 -10.03
CA LEU A 103 19.22 -8.94 -8.60
C LEU A 103 20.23 -8.16 -7.75
N TYR A 104 21.26 -7.58 -8.37
CA TYR A 104 22.33 -6.84 -7.70
C TYR A 104 22.37 -5.38 -8.14
N PRO A 105 22.70 -4.44 -7.23
CA PRO A 105 22.87 -3.06 -7.63
C PRO A 105 24.18 -2.86 -8.40
N GLY A 106 24.09 -2.34 -9.63
CA GLY A 106 25.23 -1.94 -10.44
C GLY A 106 25.74 -3.00 -11.40
N VAL A 107 26.82 -2.64 -12.11
CA VAL A 107 27.43 -3.44 -13.18
C VAL A 107 28.73 -4.04 -12.70
N PHE A 108 28.95 -5.32 -12.97
CA PHE A 108 30.23 -6.00 -12.76
C PHE A 108 31.15 -5.68 -13.95
N ALA A 109 32.07 -4.75 -13.78
CA ALA A 109 33.00 -4.33 -14.82
C ALA A 109 34.32 -5.11 -14.70
N GLY A 110 34.77 -5.70 -15.81
CA GLY A 110 35.97 -6.48 -15.95
C GLY A 110 35.85 -7.93 -15.48
N LYS A 111 36.62 -8.80 -16.13
CA LYS A 111 36.60 -10.25 -15.95
C LYS A 111 36.84 -10.69 -14.50
N GLU A 112 37.73 -10.02 -13.77
CA GLU A 112 38.05 -10.40 -12.38
C GLU A 112 36.91 -10.10 -11.40
N THR A 113 36.18 -8.98 -11.62
CA THR A 113 35.01 -8.64 -10.82
C THR A 113 33.87 -9.63 -11.11
N LEU A 114 33.62 -9.91 -12.38
CA LEU A 114 32.65 -10.89 -12.80
C LEU A 114 32.95 -12.29 -12.27
N LYS A 115 34.23 -12.71 -12.32
CA LYS A 115 34.66 -14.02 -11.78
C LYS A 115 34.24 -14.17 -10.31
N LYS A 116 34.52 -13.19 -9.47
CA LYS A 116 34.13 -13.24 -8.04
C LYS A 116 32.62 -13.42 -7.88
N HIS A 117 31.81 -12.68 -8.64
CA HIS A 117 30.36 -12.78 -8.62
C HIS A 117 29.89 -14.17 -9.04
N LEU A 118 30.27 -14.65 -10.22
CA LEU A 118 29.83 -15.96 -10.76
C LEU A 118 30.22 -17.12 -9.85
N PHE A 119 31.41 -17.09 -9.27
CA PHE A 119 31.85 -18.09 -8.30
C PHE A 119 31.00 -18.08 -7.03
N SER A 120 30.71 -16.91 -6.51
CA SER A 120 29.83 -16.76 -5.33
C SER A 120 28.43 -17.30 -5.57
N VAL A 121 27.86 -17.01 -6.75
CA VAL A 121 26.55 -17.56 -7.14
C VAL A 121 26.61 -19.08 -7.29
N ALA A 122 27.64 -19.60 -7.97
CA ALA A 122 27.80 -21.05 -8.17
C ALA A 122 27.97 -21.84 -6.86
N ASP A 123 28.69 -21.23 -5.88
CA ASP A 123 28.86 -21.85 -4.55
C ASP A 123 27.56 -21.85 -3.73
N SER A 124 26.63 -20.92 -4.04
CA SER A 124 25.34 -20.79 -3.34
C SER A 124 24.26 -21.74 -3.90
N LEU A 125 24.47 -22.28 -5.11
CA LEU A 125 23.48 -23.14 -5.76
C LEU A 125 23.73 -24.65 -5.47
N PRO A 126 22.67 -25.44 -5.19
CA PRO A 126 22.80 -26.90 -5.09
C PRO A 126 23.40 -27.52 -6.33
N LEU A 127 24.21 -28.58 -6.16
CA LEU A 127 24.86 -29.29 -7.28
C LEU A 127 23.88 -29.96 -8.24
N SER A 128 22.67 -30.26 -7.77
CA SER A 128 21.60 -30.87 -8.57
C SER A 128 20.89 -29.87 -9.50
N PHE A 129 21.08 -28.57 -9.27
CA PHE A 129 20.45 -27.55 -10.11
C PHE A 129 21.12 -27.46 -11.48
N LYS A 130 20.29 -27.50 -12.54
CA LYS A 130 20.73 -27.38 -13.93
C LYS A 130 19.99 -26.25 -14.60
N PHE A 131 20.70 -25.39 -15.32
CA PHE A 131 20.13 -24.40 -16.22
C PHE A 131 19.75 -25.07 -17.54
N CYS A 132 18.47 -25.01 -17.89
CA CYS A 132 17.93 -25.53 -19.13
C CYS A 132 17.59 -24.35 -20.05
N LEU A 133 18.14 -24.39 -21.30
CA LEU A 133 17.88 -23.36 -22.29
C LEU A 133 16.59 -23.66 -23.05
N ASP A 134 15.58 -22.81 -22.92
CA ASP A 134 14.30 -22.95 -23.61
C ASP A 134 14.37 -22.40 -25.02
N VAL A 135 14.94 -21.20 -25.17
CA VAL A 135 15.08 -20.51 -26.45
C VAL A 135 16.44 -19.81 -26.52
N VAL A 136 17.14 -19.97 -27.64
CA VAL A 136 18.36 -19.23 -27.94
C VAL A 136 18.23 -18.58 -29.31
N SER A 137 18.32 -17.26 -29.37
CA SER A 137 18.28 -16.46 -30.60
C SER A 137 19.59 -15.71 -30.81
N GLU A 138 20.02 -15.54 -32.05
CA GLU A 138 21.23 -14.80 -32.42
C GLU A 138 20.93 -13.84 -33.56
N ASP A 139 21.44 -12.62 -33.48
CA ASP A 139 21.39 -11.65 -34.57
C ASP A 139 22.72 -11.61 -35.35
N LYS A 140 22.72 -10.89 -36.48
CA LYS A 140 23.92 -10.74 -37.33
C LYS A 140 25.06 -9.96 -36.65
N ASN A 141 24.79 -9.26 -35.55
CA ASN A 141 25.75 -8.41 -34.84
C ASN A 141 26.36 -9.11 -33.64
N GLY A 142 26.03 -10.40 -33.40
CA GLY A 142 26.50 -11.17 -32.26
C GLY A 142 25.77 -10.86 -30.95
N ASN A 143 24.53 -10.33 -31.01
CA ASN A 143 23.66 -10.25 -29.84
C ASN A 143 22.88 -11.56 -29.73
N ILE A 144 22.96 -12.19 -28.56
CA ILE A 144 22.34 -13.47 -28.28
C ILE A 144 21.33 -13.30 -27.15
N GLY A 145 20.05 -13.60 -27.44
CA GLY A 145 18.98 -13.65 -26.45
C GLY A 145 18.77 -15.09 -26.01
N VAL A 146 18.67 -15.30 -24.71
CA VAL A 146 18.45 -16.61 -24.10
C VAL A 146 17.26 -16.56 -23.16
N GLN A 147 16.36 -17.51 -23.27
CA GLN A 147 15.36 -17.81 -22.24
C GLN A 147 15.72 -19.14 -21.60
N TRP A 148 15.68 -19.19 -20.29
CA TRP A 148 16.10 -20.36 -19.51
C TRP A 148 15.24 -20.57 -18.27
N HIS A 149 15.30 -21.79 -17.72
CA HIS A 149 14.78 -22.13 -16.40
C HIS A 149 15.76 -23.04 -15.67
N VAL A 150 15.53 -23.22 -14.35
CA VAL A 150 16.34 -24.16 -13.56
C VAL A 150 15.54 -25.40 -13.23
N GLU A 151 16.18 -26.55 -13.36
CA GLU A 151 15.65 -27.84 -12.97
C GLU A 151 16.40 -28.41 -11.77
N ASN A 152 15.68 -29.21 -10.97
CA ASN A 152 16.27 -30.08 -9.96
C ASN A 152 15.82 -31.51 -10.21
N ASP A 153 16.78 -32.44 -10.42
CA ASP A 153 16.53 -33.86 -10.76
C ASP A 153 15.55 -34.00 -11.96
N ASP A 154 15.84 -33.25 -13.02
CA ASP A 154 15.08 -33.18 -14.27
C ASP A 154 13.60 -32.71 -14.11
N LYS A 155 13.32 -31.95 -13.05
CA LYS A 155 12.02 -31.32 -12.81
C LYS A 155 12.17 -29.81 -12.74
N PRO A 156 11.40 -29.02 -13.54
CA PRO A 156 11.42 -27.56 -13.48
C PRO A 156 11.06 -27.04 -12.09
N LEU A 157 11.88 -26.13 -11.58
CA LEU A 157 11.61 -25.45 -10.32
C LEU A 157 10.71 -24.24 -10.53
N PRO A 158 9.73 -23.99 -9.63
CA PRO A 158 8.92 -22.78 -9.70
C PRO A 158 9.77 -21.55 -9.41
N PHE A 159 9.45 -20.42 -10.05
CA PHE A 159 10.12 -19.12 -9.87
C PHE A 159 11.61 -19.11 -10.22
N THR A 160 12.03 -19.91 -11.19
CA THR A 160 13.44 -20.02 -11.60
C THR A 160 13.65 -19.76 -13.07
N ARG A 161 12.71 -19.15 -13.77
CA ARG A 161 12.88 -18.74 -15.16
C ARG A 161 13.74 -17.49 -15.23
N GLY A 162 14.39 -17.29 -16.34
CA GLY A 162 15.14 -16.08 -16.61
C GLY A 162 15.23 -15.77 -18.09
N CYS A 163 15.64 -14.55 -18.36
CA CYS A 163 15.98 -14.10 -19.70
C CYS A 163 17.34 -13.39 -19.63
N SER A 164 18.25 -13.77 -20.52
CA SER A 164 19.59 -13.20 -20.57
C SER A 164 19.87 -12.67 -21.98
N MET A 165 20.63 -11.60 -22.03
CA MET A 165 21.16 -11.03 -23.28
C MET A 165 22.68 -11.00 -23.22
N TYR A 166 23.33 -11.60 -24.19
CA TYR A 166 24.79 -11.59 -24.30
C TYR A 166 25.23 -10.92 -25.62
N LYS A 167 26.36 -10.23 -25.56
CA LYS A 167 27.02 -9.75 -26.77
C LYS A 167 28.35 -10.47 -26.92
N VAL A 168 28.51 -11.17 -28.05
CA VAL A 168 29.73 -11.88 -28.40
C VAL A 168 30.46 -11.14 -29.52
N ASP A 169 31.74 -10.87 -29.33
CA ASP A 169 32.58 -10.36 -30.42
C ASP A 169 32.83 -11.52 -31.41
N MET A 170 32.34 -11.36 -32.62
CA MET A 170 32.41 -12.39 -33.68
C MET A 170 33.83 -12.69 -34.19
N LYS A 171 34.83 -11.87 -33.81
CA LYS A 171 36.24 -12.10 -34.19
C LYS A 171 36.97 -12.90 -33.13
N SER A 172 36.85 -12.55 -31.85
CA SER A 172 37.50 -13.19 -30.72
C SER A 172 36.68 -14.38 -30.18
N LEU A 173 35.37 -14.44 -30.50
CA LEU A 173 34.40 -15.36 -29.91
C LEU A 173 34.37 -15.26 -28.38
N LYS A 174 34.49 -14.04 -27.85
CA LYS A 174 34.39 -13.73 -26.42
C LYS A 174 33.13 -12.95 -26.12
N ILE A 175 32.55 -13.20 -24.95
CA ILE A 175 31.40 -12.47 -24.44
C ILE A 175 31.91 -11.12 -23.92
N THR A 176 31.47 -10.02 -24.52
CA THR A 176 31.86 -8.66 -24.15
C THR A 176 30.86 -8.00 -23.21
N SER A 177 29.59 -8.41 -23.25
CA SER A 177 28.61 -7.98 -22.24
C SER A 177 27.59 -9.09 -21.99
N GLY A 178 27.06 -9.11 -20.75
CA GLY A 178 25.95 -9.93 -20.32
C GLY A 178 24.94 -9.11 -19.52
N PHE A 179 23.67 -9.46 -19.67
CA PHE A 179 22.57 -8.85 -18.92
C PHE A 179 21.59 -9.96 -18.54
N ASP A 180 21.43 -10.20 -17.24
CA ASP A 180 20.59 -11.26 -16.72
C ASP A 180 19.37 -10.68 -15.97
N VAL A 181 18.21 -11.23 -16.29
CA VAL A 181 16.93 -10.92 -15.64
C VAL A 181 16.31 -12.23 -15.12
N PRO A 182 16.71 -12.68 -13.95
CA PRO A 182 16.06 -13.82 -13.29
C PRO A 182 14.61 -13.48 -12.89
N GLU A 183 13.73 -14.47 -12.90
CA GLU A 183 12.35 -14.30 -12.44
C GLU A 183 12.34 -13.95 -10.96
N PRO A 184 11.72 -12.82 -10.55
CA PRO A 184 11.66 -12.45 -9.15
C PRO A 184 10.76 -13.43 -8.38
N VAL A 185 11.22 -13.86 -7.21
CA VAL A 185 10.47 -14.73 -6.30
C VAL A 185 9.17 -14.04 -5.85
N ALA A 186 9.22 -12.73 -5.59
CA ALA A 186 8.08 -11.93 -5.24
C ALA A 186 7.45 -11.30 -6.51
N LYS A 187 6.32 -11.84 -6.94
CA LYS A 187 5.56 -11.31 -8.07
C LYS A 187 4.59 -10.23 -7.57
N SER A 188 5.01 -8.98 -7.66
CA SER A 188 4.24 -7.84 -7.18
C SER A 188 2.99 -7.52 -8.04
N GLY A 189 2.92 -8.00 -9.29
CA GLY A 189 1.72 -7.92 -10.14
C GLY A 189 0.96 -6.59 -10.06
N ALA A 190 -0.25 -6.66 -9.54
CA ALA A 190 -1.11 -5.48 -9.35
C ALA A 190 -0.50 -4.40 -8.44
N PHE A 191 0.37 -4.77 -7.49
CA PHE A 191 1.06 -3.82 -6.61
C PHE A 191 2.08 -2.95 -7.38
N SER A 192 2.81 -3.54 -8.33
CA SER A 192 3.71 -2.76 -9.21
C SER A 192 2.93 -1.76 -10.06
N LEU A 193 1.78 -2.18 -10.62
CA LEU A 193 0.91 -1.28 -11.36
C LEU A 193 0.35 -0.18 -10.46
N PHE A 194 0.02 -0.50 -9.23
CA PHE A 194 -0.42 0.48 -8.24
C PHE A 194 0.68 1.52 -7.97
N ILE A 195 1.93 1.09 -7.72
CA ILE A 195 3.05 2.01 -7.52
C ILE A 195 3.25 2.89 -8.75
N LEU A 196 3.26 2.32 -9.94
CA LEU A 196 3.43 3.06 -11.19
C LEU A 196 2.32 4.09 -11.39
N LYS A 197 1.07 3.70 -11.17
CA LYS A 197 -0.10 4.58 -11.26
C LYS A 197 -0.06 5.70 -10.21
N SER A 198 0.38 5.39 -8.99
CA SER A 198 0.57 6.39 -7.95
C SER A 198 1.67 7.38 -8.30
N ALA A 199 2.81 6.91 -8.83
CA ALA A 199 3.89 7.76 -9.29
C ALA A 199 3.42 8.68 -10.42
N SER A 200 2.72 8.15 -11.43
CA SER A 200 2.10 8.95 -12.49
C SER A 200 1.16 10.03 -11.93
N THR A 201 0.31 9.65 -10.97
CA THR A 201 -0.62 10.59 -10.33
C THR A 201 0.12 11.75 -9.63
N PHE A 202 1.25 11.49 -8.99
CA PHE A 202 2.06 12.53 -8.33
C PHE A 202 2.82 13.41 -9.32
N ILE A 203 3.23 12.86 -10.48
CA ILE A 203 3.84 13.64 -11.56
C ILE A 203 2.81 14.60 -12.17
N ASP A 204 1.60 14.10 -12.45
CA ASP A 204 0.51 14.87 -13.04
C ASP A 204 -0.09 15.90 -12.07
N GLU A 205 -0.16 15.57 -10.77
CA GLU A 205 -0.74 16.39 -9.73
C GLU A 205 0.17 16.50 -8.49
N PRO A 206 1.28 17.30 -8.54
CA PRO A 206 2.26 17.39 -7.45
C PRO A 206 1.65 17.83 -6.10
N ARG A 207 0.54 18.57 -6.11
CA ARG A 207 -0.18 18.95 -4.88
C ARG A 207 -0.65 17.76 -4.04
N LYS A 208 -0.86 16.57 -4.63
CA LYS A 208 -1.22 15.34 -3.93
C LYS A 208 -0.10 14.79 -3.04
N LEU A 209 1.14 15.26 -3.23
CA LEU A 209 2.24 14.96 -2.32
C LEU A 209 2.00 15.53 -0.91
N ILE A 210 1.15 16.58 -0.77
CA ILE A 210 0.84 17.17 0.54
C ILE A 210 0.06 16.17 1.41
N PRO A 211 -1.13 15.66 1.04
CA PRO A 211 -1.83 14.66 1.83
C PRO A 211 -1.06 13.32 1.91
N PHE A 212 -0.25 12.97 0.92
CA PHE A 212 0.60 11.79 0.98
C PHE A 212 1.70 11.92 2.05
N GLY A 213 2.44 13.02 2.05
CA GLY A 213 3.46 13.30 3.08
C GLY A 213 2.84 13.43 4.47
N ALA A 214 1.68 14.08 4.57
CA ALA A 214 0.90 14.18 5.81
C ALA A 214 0.49 12.79 6.33
N TRP A 215 0.10 11.87 5.44
CA TRP A 215 -0.24 10.49 5.80
C TRP A 215 0.95 9.70 6.34
N ILE A 216 2.11 9.80 5.68
CA ILE A 216 3.34 9.13 6.16
C ILE A 216 3.72 9.66 7.54
N PHE A 217 3.70 11.00 7.72
CA PHE A 217 4.00 11.62 9.01
C PHE A 217 2.98 11.20 10.07
N TYR A 218 1.69 11.21 9.77
CA TYR A 218 0.61 10.79 10.65
C TYR A 218 0.81 9.35 11.13
N CYS A 219 1.03 8.41 10.18
CA CYS A 219 1.24 7.00 10.51
C CYS A 219 2.50 6.79 11.36
N TRP A 220 3.60 7.43 11.00
CA TRP A 220 4.82 7.35 11.80
C TRP A 220 4.62 7.95 13.19
N PHE A 221 4.03 9.15 13.27
CA PHE A 221 3.90 9.88 14.53
C PHE A 221 2.99 9.17 15.51
N LEU A 222 1.81 8.74 15.07
CA LEU A 222 0.82 8.14 15.97
C LEU A 222 1.06 6.65 16.25
N PHE A 223 1.53 5.88 15.27
CA PHE A 223 1.64 4.43 15.47
C PHE A 223 3.04 3.96 15.88
N LEU A 224 4.08 4.64 15.42
CA LEU A 224 5.45 4.13 15.55
C LEU A 224 6.34 4.96 16.47
N SER A 225 6.13 6.28 16.55
CA SER A 225 7.04 7.16 17.29
C SER A 225 6.92 6.99 18.81
N THR A 226 7.96 7.36 19.51
CA THR A 226 8.00 7.51 20.97
C THR A 226 7.74 8.95 21.42
N VAL A 227 7.47 9.87 20.48
CA VAL A 227 7.22 11.29 20.75
C VAL A 227 5.79 11.52 21.20
N ALA A 228 4.82 10.84 20.57
CA ALA A 228 3.44 10.90 21.00
C ALA A 228 3.26 10.18 22.35
N PRO A 229 2.35 10.66 23.23
CA PRO A 229 2.16 10.12 24.57
C PRO A 229 1.68 8.67 24.55
N GLY A 230 1.92 7.95 25.65
CA GLY A 230 1.50 6.57 25.83
C GLY A 230 2.24 5.53 24.97
N PRO A 231 1.93 4.24 25.14
CA PRO A 231 2.58 3.16 24.42
C PRO A 231 2.29 3.23 22.91
N ASN A 232 3.29 2.88 22.08
CA ASN A 232 3.09 2.85 20.61
C ASN A 232 2.48 1.51 20.17
N ALA A 233 2.02 1.44 18.91
CA ALA A 233 1.32 0.26 18.39
C ALA A 233 2.16 -1.03 18.42
N LEU A 234 3.49 -0.93 18.45
CA LEU A 234 4.38 -2.10 18.53
C LEU A 234 4.46 -2.71 19.94
N GLN A 235 4.06 -1.96 20.96
CA GLN A 235 4.09 -2.40 22.36
C GLN A 235 2.89 -3.28 22.72
N LEU A 236 1.80 -3.24 21.91
CA LEU A 236 0.59 -4.06 22.08
C LEU A 236 0.02 -4.03 23.50
N ASP A 237 -0.07 -2.83 24.10
CA ASP A 237 -0.52 -2.66 25.48
C ASP A 237 -1.96 -3.13 25.68
N PRO A 238 -2.24 -4.05 26.62
CA PRO A 238 -3.59 -4.53 26.90
C PRO A 238 -4.56 -3.44 27.37
N ASN A 239 -4.06 -2.40 28.06
CA ASN A 239 -4.90 -1.31 28.56
C ASN A 239 -5.46 -0.47 27.39
N THR A 240 -4.67 -0.21 26.38
CA THR A 240 -5.13 0.47 25.16
C THR A 240 -6.24 -0.32 24.46
N TRP A 241 -6.11 -1.65 24.38
CA TRP A 241 -7.17 -2.49 23.81
C TRP A 241 -8.45 -2.48 24.65
N LYS A 242 -8.33 -2.49 25.98
CA LYS A 242 -9.48 -2.36 26.88
C LYS A 242 -10.19 -1.04 26.65
N GLU A 243 -9.46 0.07 26.57
CA GLU A 243 -10.02 1.40 26.31
C GLU A 243 -10.74 1.47 24.95
N VAL A 244 -10.18 0.88 23.90
CA VAL A 244 -10.87 0.77 22.59
C VAL A 244 -12.18 0.01 22.71
N LEU A 245 -12.22 -1.06 23.50
CA LEU A 245 -13.45 -1.83 23.76
C LEU A 245 -14.47 -1.01 24.54
N ASP A 246 -14.04 -0.36 25.61
CA ASP A 246 -14.90 0.46 26.46
C ASP A 246 -15.52 1.62 25.67
N LEU A 247 -14.74 2.31 24.81
CA LEU A 247 -15.25 3.31 23.89
C LEU A 247 -16.23 2.73 22.86
N SER A 248 -15.99 1.51 22.39
CA SER A 248 -16.89 0.85 21.43
C SER A 248 -18.26 0.53 22.05
N TYR A 249 -18.31 0.20 23.32
CA TYR A 249 -19.56 0.02 24.07
C TYR A 249 -20.28 1.33 24.37
N ASN A 250 -19.54 2.43 24.47
CA ASN A 250 -20.10 3.79 24.63
C ASN A 250 -20.32 4.52 23.27
N PHE A 251 -20.37 3.73 22.20
CA PHE A 251 -20.49 4.24 20.83
C PHE A 251 -21.78 5.06 20.62
N TRP A 252 -21.67 6.15 19.89
CA TRP A 252 -22.77 7.02 19.49
C TRP A 252 -23.53 7.71 20.64
N LEU A 253 -23.00 7.81 21.84
CA LEU A 253 -23.68 8.37 23.01
C LEU A 253 -25.06 7.71 23.29
N ILE A 254 -25.39 6.64 22.60
CA ILE A 254 -26.68 5.96 22.67
C ILE A 254 -26.74 5.02 23.87
N LEU A 255 -25.67 4.29 24.11
CA LEU A 255 -25.63 3.29 25.18
C LEU A 255 -25.82 3.89 26.57
N PRO A 256 -25.22 5.06 26.91
CA PRO A 256 -25.52 5.73 28.17
C PRO A 256 -26.99 6.17 28.33
N ILE A 257 -27.67 6.43 27.21
CA ILE A 257 -29.10 6.85 27.22
C ILE A 257 -30.01 5.64 27.49
N PHE A 258 -29.65 4.45 27.02
CA PHE A 258 -30.45 3.23 27.20
C PHE A 258 -30.20 2.52 28.54
N GLY A 259 -29.34 3.08 29.39
CA GLY A 259 -29.06 2.59 30.77
C GLY A 259 -27.91 1.59 30.86
N PRO A 260 -27.53 1.21 32.06
CA PRO A 260 -26.36 0.38 32.34
C PRO A 260 -26.61 -1.11 32.04
N GLN A 261 -26.98 -1.43 30.82
CA GLN A 261 -27.16 -2.83 30.39
C GLN A 261 -25.83 -3.55 30.18
N PHE A 262 -24.74 -2.81 30.15
CA PHE A 262 -23.39 -3.35 29.99
C PHE A 262 -22.56 -2.92 31.19
N ASP A 263 -21.93 -3.89 31.84
CA ASP A 263 -20.93 -3.67 32.89
C ASP A 263 -19.61 -3.19 32.25
N VAL A 264 -19.59 -1.92 31.90
CA VAL A 264 -18.44 -1.29 31.17
C VAL A 264 -17.94 -0.14 32.04
N ASP A 265 -16.63 0.01 32.12
CA ASP A 265 -16.02 1.13 32.80
C ASP A 265 -16.47 2.47 32.19
N THR A 266 -16.73 3.44 33.05
CA THR A 266 -17.16 4.79 32.64
C THR A 266 -15.99 5.52 31.99
N VAL A 267 -16.11 5.79 30.70
CA VAL A 267 -15.14 6.57 29.95
C VAL A 267 -15.36 8.08 30.22
N SER A 268 -14.30 8.87 30.15
CA SER A 268 -14.40 10.33 30.27
C SER A 268 -15.36 10.92 29.25
N PRO A 269 -16.32 11.77 29.67
CA PRO A 269 -17.26 12.41 28.74
C PRO A 269 -16.57 13.31 27.71
N VAL A 270 -15.37 13.80 28.01
CA VAL A 270 -14.57 14.56 27.05
C VAL A 270 -14.07 13.63 25.95
N LEU A 271 -13.55 12.46 26.29
CA LEU A 271 -13.08 11.47 25.32
C LEU A 271 -14.25 10.92 24.48
N GLU A 272 -15.38 10.57 25.12
CA GLU A 272 -16.61 10.16 24.42
C GLU A 272 -17.10 11.22 23.44
N GLY A 273 -17.09 12.47 23.84
CA GLY A 273 -17.52 13.57 22.99
C GLY A 273 -16.58 13.82 21.81
N ILE A 274 -15.26 13.79 22.03
CA ILE A 274 -14.26 13.90 20.95
C ILE A 274 -14.43 12.74 19.95
N PHE A 275 -14.56 11.52 20.45
CA PHE A 275 -14.76 10.34 19.62
C PHE A 275 -16.02 10.44 18.75
N ASN A 276 -17.15 10.79 19.33
CA ASN A 276 -18.41 10.94 18.59
C ASN A 276 -18.40 12.14 17.62
N LEU A 277 -17.73 13.23 17.96
CA LEU A 277 -17.51 14.37 17.06
C LEU A 277 -16.67 13.94 15.85
N LEU A 278 -15.63 13.14 16.07
CA LEU A 278 -14.79 12.58 15.01
C LEU A 278 -15.60 11.70 14.07
N LEU A 279 -16.43 10.81 14.60
CA LEU A 279 -17.34 9.96 13.82
C LEU A 279 -18.37 10.79 13.03
N ALA A 280 -18.92 11.84 13.63
CA ALA A 280 -19.83 12.74 12.95
C ALA A 280 -19.16 13.47 11.79
N TRP A 281 -17.92 13.91 11.98
CA TRP A 281 -17.14 14.57 10.94
C TRP A 281 -16.78 13.62 9.80
N ALA A 282 -16.31 12.41 10.12
CA ALA A 282 -16.05 11.37 9.14
C ALA A 282 -17.32 11.01 8.34
N GLY A 283 -18.48 11.00 9.01
CA GLY A 283 -19.77 10.79 8.37
C GLY A 283 -20.13 11.88 7.34
N LEU A 284 -19.77 13.14 7.59
CA LEU A 284 -19.97 14.22 6.61
C LEU A 284 -19.19 14.00 5.32
N PHE A 285 -18.00 13.38 5.38
CA PHE A 285 -17.21 13.09 4.19
C PHE A 285 -17.88 12.11 3.23
N ALA A 286 -18.84 11.30 3.71
CA ALA A 286 -19.64 10.44 2.83
C ALA A 286 -20.36 11.24 1.73
N GLY A 287 -20.70 12.51 1.99
CA GLY A 287 -21.30 13.41 1.01
C GLY A 287 -20.41 13.71 -0.21
N PHE A 288 -19.11 13.43 -0.17
CA PHE A 288 -18.18 13.61 -1.30
C PHE A 288 -17.89 12.31 -2.06
N MET A 289 -18.32 11.17 -1.55
CA MET A 289 -17.97 9.85 -2.11
C MET A 289 -18.95 9.39 -3.18
N VAL A 290 -20.07 10.11 -3.32
CA VAL A 290 -21.22 9.77 -4.16
C VAL A 290 -21.03 10.13 -5.63
N ASP A 291 -19.98 10.84 -5.99
CA ASP A 291 -19.78 11.41 -7.32
C ASP A 291 -19.36 10.37 -8.40
N GLY A 292 -19.53 9.10 -8.12
CA GLY A 292 -19.30 7.99 -9.05
C GLY A 292 -17.86 7.83 -9.55
N LYS A 293 -16.93 8.66 -9.06
CA LYS A 293 -15.54 8.64 -9.53
C LYS A 293 -14.69 7.79 -8.62
N SER A 294 -14.34 6.64 -9.18
CA SER A 294 -13.49 5.65 -8.56
C SER A 294 -12.14 6.24 -8.11
N THR A 295 -11.65 5.75 -7.00
CA THR A 295 -10.25 5.89 -6.60
C THR A 295 -9.34 5.12 -7.58
N ALA A 296 -8.04 5.45 -7.58
CA ALA A 296 -7.06 4.78 -8.44
C ALA A 296 -6.98 3.24 -8.29
N PHE A 297 -7.66 2.68 -7.29
CA PHE A 297 -7.67 1.26 -6.93
C PHE A 297 -8.74 0.41 -7.65
N GLU A 298 -9.61 1.01 -8.47
CA GLU A 298 -10.65 0.23 -9.16
C GLU A 298 -10.12 -0.48 -10.40
N ARG A 299 -10.44 -1.77 -10.50
CA ARG A 299 -10.28 -2.55 -11.74
C ARG A 299 -11.35 -2.13 -12.74
N GLU A 300 -10.95 -1.84 -13.98
CA GLU A 300 -11.84 -1.47 -15.09
C GLU A 300 -12.80 -2.60 -15.52
N ASP A 301 -12.57 -3.85 -15.09
CA ASP A 301 -13.25 -5.04 -15.62
C ASP A 301 -14.53 -5.43 -14.89
N GLU A 302 -14.89 -4.78 -13.79
CA GLU A 302 -16.10 -5.17 -13.04
C GLU A 302 -17.31 -4.31 -13.42
N LYS A 303 -18.16 -4.87 -14.27
CA LYS A 303 -19.49 -4.34 -14.65
C LYS A 303 -20.53 -4.28 -13.50
N LYS A 304 -20.17 -4.55 -12.25
CA LYS A 304 -21.05 -4.43 -11.08
C LYS A 304 -20.75 -3.16 -10.29
N VAL A 305 -21.47 -2.10 -10.65
CA VAL A 305 -21.46 -0.78 -9.99
C VAL A 305 -22.43 -0.80 -8.79
N GLU A 306 -22.30 -1.71 -7.87
CA GLU A 306 -23.10 -1.66 -6.65
C GLU A 306 -22.26 -1.26 -5.45
N ASN A 307 -22.55 -0.03 -4.93
CA ASN A 307 -22.12 0.45 -3.59
C ASN A 307 -20.62 0.56 -3.29
N LYS A 308 -19.79 0.88 -4.29
CA LYS A 308 -18.33 0.99 -4.14
C LYS A 308 -17.85 2.07 -3.14
N PHE A 309 -18.67 3.09 -2.86
CA PHE A 309 -18.33 4.14 -1.91
C PHE A 309 -18.54 3.75 -0.43
N ILE A 310 -19.33 2.72 -0.15
CA ILE A 310 -19.63 2.29 1.22
C ILE A 310 -18.37 1.86 1.95
N LEU A 311 -17.52 1.10 1.30
CA LEU A 311 -16.29 0.58 1.93
C LEU A 311 -15.33 1.70 2.35
N PRO A 312 -14.96 2.68 1.51
CA PRO A 312 -14.17 3.82 1.96
C PRO A 312 -14.83 4.60 3.09
N ALA A 313 -16.14 4.84 3.03
CA ALA A 313 -16.87 5.56 4.07
C ALA A 313 -16.85 4.82 5.41
N ILE A 314 -17.08 3.49 5.40
CA ILE A 314 -16.99 2.65 6.61
C ILE A 314 -15.57 2.63 7.16
N ILE A 315 -14.57 2.45 6.31
CA ILE A 315 -13.16 2.42 6.73
C ILE A 315 -12.76 3.73 7.40
N MET A 316 -13.24 4.88 6.90
CA MET A 316 -12.98 6.18 7.53
C MET A 316 -13.61 6.32 8.92
N GLN A 317 -14.72 5.63 9.20
CA GLN A 317 -15.31 5.64 10.55
C GLN A 317 -14.41 4.94 11.59
N PHE A 318 -13.59 3.98 11.16
CA PHE A 318 -12.75 3.20 12.07
C PHE A 318 -11.27 3.62 12.04
N LEU A 319 -10.77 4.02 10.87
CA LEU A 319 -9.36 4.33 10.66
C LEU A 319 -9.09 5.82 10.45
N THR A 320 -10.12 6.65 10.54
CA THR A 320 -10.03 8.12 10.51
C THR A 320 -9.06 8.63 9.42
N ASN A 321 -8.01 9.37 9.78
CA ASN A 321 -7.05 9.92 8.83
C ASN A 321 -6.11 8.87 8.22
N ALA A 322 -5.95 7.69 8.83
CA ALA A 322 -5.22 6.60 8.20
C ALA A 322 -5.89 6.12 6.90
N ALA A 323 -7.22 6.33 6.76
CA ALA A 323 -7.99 6.07 5.55
C ALA A 323 -8.33 7.34 4.75
N TYR A 324 -8.61 8.45 5.41
CA TYR A 324 -9.01 9.70 4.77
C TYR A 324 -7.92 10.31 3.91
N LEU A 325 -6.69 10.41 4.40
CA LEU A 325 -5.58 10.95 3.63
C LEU A 325 -5.24 10.12 2.38
N PRO A 326 -5.17 8.77 2.43
CA PRO A 326 -5.10 7.94 1.23
C PRO A 326 -6.24 8.19 0.24
N TYR A 327 -7.47 8.36 0.71
CA TYR A 327 -8.57 8.72 -0.16
C TYR A 327 -8.32 10.04 -0.89
N LEU A 328 -7.77 11.07 -0.23
CA LEU A 328 -7.47 12.36 -0.85
C LEU A 328 -6.43 12.26 -1.97
N PHE A 329 -5.31 11.57 -1.75
CA PHE A 329 -4.26 11.51 -2.76
C PHE A 329 -4.52 10.47 -3.86
N THR A 330 -5.39 9.49 -3.63
CA THR A 330 -5.77 8.50 -4.65
C THR A 330 -6.99 8.91 -5.47
N ARG A 331 -7.76 9.92 -5.02
CA ARG A 331 -8.96 10.42 -5.70
C ARG A 331 -8.60 10.98 -7.08
N LYS A 332 -9.30 10.54 -8.13
CA LYS A 332 -9.06 11.01 -9.50
C LYS A 332 -9.51 12.46 -9.68
N ASN A 333 -8.72 13.24 -10.42
CA ASN A 333 -9.09 14.62 -10.77
C ASN A 333 -10.11 14.63 -11.92
N PRO A 334 -11.13 15.52 -11.89
CA PRO A 334 -12.04 15.69 -13.02
C PRO A 334 -11.36 16.00 -14.36
N SER A 335 -10.23 16.73 -14.30
CA SER A 335 -9.50 17.18 -15.50
C SER A 335 -8.68 16.08 -16.20
N SER A 336 -8.27 15.03 -15.50
CA SER A 336 -7.41 13.97 -16.06
C SER A 336 -8.16 12.99 -16.96
N THR A 337 -9.48 12.95 -16.88
CA THR A 337 -10.34 12.11 -17.74
C THR A 337 -10.63 12.72 -19.11
N LEU A 338 -10.36 14.02 -19.32
CA LEU A 338 -10.60 14.72 -20.60
C LEU A 338 -9.59 14.37 -21.70
N SER A 339 -8.41 13.82 -21.37
CA SER A 339 -7.33 13.59 -22.34
C SER A 339 -7.41 12.25 -23.10
N LEU A 340 -8.28 11.33 -22.74
CA LEU A 340 -8.35 9.97 -23.31
C LEU A 340 -9.54 9.69 -24.24
N GLY A 341 -10.20 10.72 -24.79
CA GLY A 341 -11.14 10.56 -25.91
C GLY A 341 -12.36 9.66 -25.66
N SER A 342 -12.60 9.25 -24.41
CA SER A 342 -13.82 8.55 -24.06
C SER A 342 -14.95 9.56 -23.80
N ASN A 343 -16.08 9.41 -24.50
CA ASN A 343 -17.30 10.15 -24.24
C ASN A 343 -17.58 10.10 -22.72
N GLN A 344 -17.32 11.22 -22.03
CA GLN A 344 -17.60 11.34 -20.62
C GLN A 344 -19.11 11.25 -20.43
N ALA A 345 -19.57 10.15 -19.87
CA ALA A 345 -20.88 10.14 -19.25
C ALA A 345 -20.82 11.17 -18.12
N GLN A 346 -21.45 12.32 -18.33
CA GLN A 346 -21.70 13.31 -17.28
C GLN A 346 -22.48 12.60 -16.19
N PHE A 347 -22.03 12.72 -14.94
CA PHE A 347 -22.69 12.06 -13.82
C PHE A 347 -24.11 12.60 -13.67
N THR A 348 -25.12 11.77 -13.83
CA THR A 348 -26.53 12.14 -13.84
C THR A 348 -27.19 11.70 -12.55
N ILE A 349 -27.93 12.59 -11.89
CA ILE A 349 -28.66 12.33 -10.63
C ILE A 349 -29.60 11.12 -10.73
N GLY A 350 -30.12 10.82 -11.94
CA GLY A 350 -31.00 9.69 -12.19
C GLY A 350 -30.42 8.31 -11.96
N GLN A 351 -29.08 8.19 -11.93
CA GLN A 351 -28.34 6.93 -11.79
C GLN A 351 -27.92 6.62 -10.34
N LEU A 352 -28.26 7.49 -9.38
CA LEU A 352 -27.90 7.31 -7.98
C LEU A 352 -28.69 6.17 -7.32
N THR A 353 -27.98 5.31 -6.61
CA THR A 353 -28.60 4.32 -5.71
C THR A 353 -29.32 5.03 -4.56
N PRO A 354 -30.24 4.36 -3.84
CA PRO A 354 -30.96 4.97 -2.72
C PRO A 354 -30.02 5.54 -1.64
N LEU A 355 -28.89 4.86 -1.38
CA LEU A 355 -27.92 5.28 -0.38
C LEU A 355 -27.12 6.50 -0.86
N GLU A 356 -26.75 6.55 -2.12
CA GLU A 356 -26.11 7.72 -2.73
C GLU A 356 -27.06 8.93 -2.70
N LYS A 357 -28.36 8.74 -2.92
CA LYS A 357 -29.36 9.82 -2.76
C LYS A 357 -29.39 10.35 -1.32
N VAL A 358 -29.26 9.49 -0.31
CA VAL A 358 -29.18 9.93 1.09
C VAL A 358 -27.91 10.73 1.33
N CYS A 359 -26.76 10.28 0.84
CA CYS A 359 -25.48 11.00 0.98
C CYS A 359 -25.49 12.36 0.26
N GLU A 360 -26.21 12.48 -0.86
CA GLU A 360 -26.37 13.74 -1.59
C GLU A 360 -27.47 14.64 -0.98
N SER A 361 -28.33 14.09 -0.16
CA SER A 361 -29.44 14.83 0.43
C SER A 361 -28.99 15.75 1.56
N LYS A 362 -29.83 16.74 1.88
CA LYS A 362 -29.64 17.60 3.04
C LYS A 362 -29.81 16.88 4.38
N ALA A 363 -30.33 15.65 4.38
CA ALA A 363 -30.49 14.85 5.59
C ALA A 363 -29.14 14.47 6.20
N LEU A 364 -28.14 14.10 5.37
CA LEU A 364 -26.82 13.72 5.83
C LEU A 364 -26.17 14.83 6.69
N PRO A 365 -25.95 16.07 6.21
CA PRO A 365 -25.34 17.11 7.02
C PRO A 365 -26.20 17.49 8.24
N VAL A 366 -27.53 17.44 8.18
CA VAL A 366 -28.39 17.70 9.35
C VAL A 366 -28.16 16.65 10.43
N ILE A 367 -28.17 15.37 10.07
CA ILE A 367 -27.98 14.26 11.03
C ILE A 367 -26.61 14.39 11.71
N PHE A 368 -25.54 14.47 10.92
CA PHE A 368 -24.19 14.48 11.48
C PHE A 368 -23.84 15.79 12.20
N THR A 369 -24.43 16.92 11.79
CA THR A 369 -24.29 18.17 12.55
C THR A 369 -24.98 18.07 13.90
N THR A 370 -26.15 17.45 13.96
CA THR A 370 -26.86 17.21 15.23
C THR A 370 -26.04 16.28 16.13
N VAL A 371 -25.50 15.18 15.60
CA VAL A 371 -24.62 14.28 16.38
C VAL A 371 -23.40 15.06 16.89
N GLY A 372 -22.74 15.86 16.06
CA GLY A 372 -21.60 16.66 16.47
C GLY A 372 -21.95 17.72 17.55
N ALA A 373 -23.08 18.38 17.42
CA ALA A 373 -23.57 19.33 18.43
C ALA A 373 -23.86 18.64 19.78
N VAL A 374 -24.52 17.49 19.74
CA VAL A 374 -24.76 16.64 20.93
C VAL A 374 -23.43 16.17 21.53
N SER A 375 -22.46 15.81 20.70
CA SER A 375 -21.13 15.40 21.17
C SER A 375 -20.40 16.51 21.90
N ILE A 376 -20.45 17.74 21.37
CA ILE A 376 -19.87 18.93 22.01
C ILE A 376 -20.60 19.21 23.34
N TYR A 377 -21.93 19.16 23.34
CA TYR A 377 -22.72 19.31 24.55
C TYR A 377 -22.34 18.27 25.61
N TRP A 378 -22.16 17.00 25.17
CA TRP A 378 -21.78 15.90 26.05
C TRP A 378 -20.42 16.10 26.72
N MET A 379 -19.44 16.67 26.04
CA MET A 379 -18.14 16.99 26.62
C MET A 379 -18.28 17.88 27.87
N PHE A 380 -19.26 18.79 27.88
CA PHE A 380 -19.46 19.76 28.97
C PHE A 380 -20.46 19.31 30.03
N PHE A 381 -21.46 18.51 29.66
CA PHE A 381 -22.61 18.19 30.50
C PHE A 381 -22.92 16.69 30.63
N GLY A 382 -22.21 15.82 29.93
CA GLY A 382 -22.37 14.37 30.04
C GLY A 382 -21.79 13.81 31.35
N ARG A 383 -22.27 12.66 31.79
CA ARG A 383 -21.73 11.91 32.95
C ARG A 383 -21.62 12.75 34.24
N MET A 384 -22.60 13.55 34.52
CA MET A 384 -22.59 14.41 35.71
C MET A 384 -22.57 13.62 37.02
N ASP A 385 -23.02 12.37 37.00
CA ASP A 385 -23.06 11.39 38.07
C ASP A 385 -21.77 10.56 38.22
N GLY A 386 -20.91 10.57 37.23
CA GLY A 386 -19.72 9.71 37.12
C GLY A 386 -18.40 10.32 37.58
N GLY A 387 -18.43 11.34 38.45
CA GLY A 387 -17.19 11.99 38.91
C GLY A 387 -16.70 13.15 38.02
N TYR A 388 -17.49 13.52 36.99
CA TYR A 388 -17.19 14.59 36.05
C TYR A 388 -18.18 15.78 36.17
N ALA A 389 -18.66 16.03 37.40
CA ALA A 389 -19.68 17.04 37.65
C ALA A 389 -19.19 18.48 37.44
N ASP A 390 -17.92 18.76 37.66
CA ASP A 390 -17.34 20.08 37.51
C ASP A 390 -16.38 20.19 36.32
N MET A 391 -16.10 21.44 35.89
CA MET A 391 -15.23 21.76 34.76
C MET A 391 -13.77 21.41 35.07
N SER A 392 -13.36 21.43 36.35
CA SER A 392 -11.98 21.15 36.75
C SER A 392 -11.62 19.67 36.48
N SER A 393 -12.50 18.76 36.94
CA SER A 393 -12.31 17.32 36.70
C SER A 393 -12.32 16.96 35.20
N ARG A 394 -13.12 17.65 34.39
CA ARG A 394 -13.11 17.48 32.92
C ARG A 394 -11.81 17.96 32.30
N MET A 395 -11.31 19.12 32.74
CA MET A 395 -10.04 19.68 32.26
C MET A 395 -8.86 18.81 32.69
N GLU A 396 -8.86 18.29 33.90
CA GLU A 396 -7.85 17.35 34.39
C GLU A 396 -7.85 16.06 33.57
N SER A 397 -9.04 15.49 33.32
CA SER A 397 -9.18 14.33 32.44
C SER A 397 -8.66 14.60 31.01
N PHE A 398 -8.99 15.76 30.42
CA PHE A 398 -8.46 16.15 29.12
C PHE A 398 -6.94 16.29 29.13
N THR A 399 -6.38 16.94 30.14
CA THR A 399 -4.94 17.15 30.27
C THR A 399 -4.20 15.82 30.45
N SER A 400 -4.75 14.91 31.28
CA SER A 400 -4.23 13.56 31.47
C SER A 400 -4.23 12.79 30.14
N MET A 401 -5.37 12.80 29.44
CA MET A 401 -5.50 12.17 28.13
C MET A 401 -4.44 12.70 27.14
N MET A 402 -4.25 14.01 27.07
CA MET A 402 -3.27 14.61 26.16
C MET A 402 -1.81 14.33 26.52
N SER A 403 -1.53 13.95 27.77
CA SER A 403 -0.15 13.72 28.24
C SER A 403 0.26 12.26 28.36
N SER A 404 -0.69 11.35 28.53
CA SER A 404 -0.39 9.95 28.85
C SER A 404 -1.14 8.92 28.00
N ASP A 405 -2.24 9.31 27.35
CA ASP A 405 -3.09 8.41 26.57
C ASP A 405 -2.91 8.64 25.08
N ARG A 406 -2.36 7.65 24.37
CA ARG A 406 -2.16 7.71 22.93
C ARG A 406 -3.46 7.68 22.14
N LEU A 407 -4.45 6.94 22.58
CA LEU A 407 -5.71 6.80 21.87
C LEU A 407 -6.47 8.13 21.84
N GLY A 408 -6.70 8.71 23.02
CA GLY A 408 -7.36 10.00 23.13
C GLY A 408 -6.57 11.14 22.47
N PHE A 409 -5.25 11.13 22.61
CA PHE A 409 -4.38 12.07 21.89
C PHE A 409 -4.54 11.94 20.37
N SER A 410 -4.61 10.70 19.84
CA SER A 410 -4.76 10.47 18.40
C SER A 410 -6.07 11.05 17.86
N PHE A 411 -7.17 10.97 18.63
CA PHE A 411 -8.45 11.55 18.20
C PHE A 411 -8.40 13.07 18.07
N VAL A 412 -7.67 13.75 18.94
CA VAL A 412 -7.47 15.21 18.82
C VAL A 412 -6.64 15.54 17.58
N ILE A 413 -5.60 14.75 17.30
CA ILE A 413 -4.82 14.89 16.06
C ILE A 413 -5.70 14.62 14.84
N ASP A 414 -6.60 13.64 14.91
CA ASP A 414 -7.54 13.33 13.83
C ASP A 414 -8.46 14.51 13.51
N LEU A 415 -9.03 15.15 14.54
CA LEU A 415 -9.85 16.37 14.36
C LEU A 415 -9.04 17.50 13.72
N LEU A 416 -7.77 17.66 14.10
CA LEU A 416 -6.88 18.64 13.50
C LEU A 416 -6.67 18.38 12.01
N TYR A 417 -6.37 17.13 11.64
CA TYR A 417 -6.19 16.75 10.24
C TYR A 417 -7.48 16.89 9.42
N PHE A 418 -8.62 16.52 9.96
CA PHE A 418 -9.90 16.75 9.31
C PHE A 418 -10.12 18.24 9.05
N SER A 419 -9.82 19.08 10.04
CA SER A 419 -9.90 20.54 9.88
C SER A 419 -8.98 21.08 8.77
N LEU A 420 -7.73 20.60 8.72
CA LEU A 420 -6.76 21.05 7.72
C LEU A 420 -7.13 20.62 6.30
N PHE A 421 -7.67 19.42 6.15
CA PHE A 421 -7.88 18.81 4.84
C PHE A 421 -9.35 18.87 4.36
N GLN A 422 -10.33 19.27 5.18
CA GLN A 422 -11.73 19.37 4.72
C GLN A 422 -11.90 20.26 3.49
N GLY A 423 -11.15 21.36 3.40
CA GLY A 423 -11.20 22.29 2.27
C GLY A 423 -10.73 21.69 0.95
N TRP A 424 -9.96 20.59 0.99
CA TRP A 424 -9.54 19.88 -0.22
C TRP A 424 -10.74 19.30 -0.97
N LEU A 425 -11.61 18.57 -0.27
CA LEU A 425 -12.80 17.97 -0.85
C LEU A 425 -13.82 19.00 -1.30
N ILE A 426 -13.98 20.10 -0.58
CA ILE A 426 -14.90 21.18 -0.95
C ILE A 426 -14.54 21.78 -2.31
N LYS A 427 -13.26 22.07 -2.53
CA LYS A 427 -12.78 22.62 -3.81
C LYS A 427 -12.95 21.64 -4.96
N ASP A 428 -12.66 20.37 -4.70
CA ASP A 428 -12.83 19.30 -5.69
C ASP A 428 -14.31 19.10 -6.04
N ASP A 429 -15.19 19.03 -5.05
CA ASP A 429 -16.64 18.88 -5.26
C ASP A 429 -17.24 20.03 -6.06
N LEU A 430 -16.87 21.29 -5.76
CA LEU A 430 -17.29 22.45 -6.56
C LEU A 430 -16.84 22.34 -8.01
N SER A 431 -15.60 21.92 -8.27
CA SER A 431 -15.10 21.70 -9.62
C SER A 431 -15.92 20.64 -10.37
N ARG A 432 -16.34 19.58 -9.68
CA ARG A 432 -17.19 18.52 -10.25
C ARG A 432 -18.62 18.99 -10.53
N ARG A 433 -19.09 20.04 -9.82
CA ARG A 433 -20.41 20.67 -10.02
C ARG A 433 -20.38 21.81 -11.05
N GLY A 434 -19.29 21.92 -11.84
CA GLY A 434 -19.20 22.86 -12.96
C GLY A 434 -18.57 24.20 -12.66
N PHE A 435 -18.02 24.41 -11.44
CA PHE A 435 -17.27 25.64 -11.14
C PHE A 435 -15.87 25.55 -11.72
N SER A 436 -15.37 26.64 -12.31
CA SER A 436 -13.95 26.69 -12.69
C SER A 436 -13.06 26.57 -11.43
N ALA A 437 -11.81 26.13 -11.59
CA ALA A 437 -10.90 26.01 -10.46
C ALA A 437 -10.68 27.35 -9.71
N SER A 438 -10.68 28.48 -10.43
CA SER A 438 -10.59 29.83 -9.88
C SER A 438 -11.85 30.21 -9.10
N ASP A 439 -13.02 29.93 -9.66
CA ASP A 439 -14.31 30.28 -9.03
C ASP A 439 -14.57 29.38 -7.82
N ALA A 440 -14.24 28.09 -7.92
CA ALA A 440 -14.31 27.15 -6.79
C ALA A 440 -13.41 27.60 -5.63
N ALA A 441 -12.19 28.06 -5.91
CA ALA A 441 -11.26 28.52 -4.88
C ALA A 441 -11.66 29.88 -4.27
N SER A 442 -12.25 30.79 -5.05
CA SER A 442 -12.63 32.16 -4.62
C SER A 442 -14.03 32.25 -4.03
N SER A 443 -14.87 31.22 -4.22
CA SER A 443 -16.25 31.26 -3.76
C SER A 443 -16.37 31.46 -2.23
N THR A 444 -17.29 32.28 -1.77
CA THR A 444 -17.56 32.49 -0.34
C THR A 444 -17.90 31.15 0.34
N LEU A 445 -18.63 30.30 -0.36
CA LEU A 445 -18.99 28.96 0.11
C LEU A 445 -17.77 28.08 0.37
N SER A 446 -16.80 28.05 -0.54
CA SER A 446 -15.54 27.33 -0.36
C SER A 446 -14.72 27.91 0.81
N ARG A 447 -14.67 29.23 0.93
CA ARG A 447 -13.89 29.88 2.00
C ARG A 447 -14.47 29.59 3.38
N ILE A 448 -15.78 29.73 3.58
CA ILE A 448 -16.44 29.39 4.84
C ILE A 448 -16.29 27.89 5.13
N GLY A 449 -16.63 27.05 4.15
CA GLY A 449 -16.55 25.60 4.29
C GLY A 449 -15.15 25.09 4.65
N SER A 450 -14.11 25.74 4.14
CA SER A 450 -12.71 25.37 4.39
C SER A 450 -12.15 25.93 5.69
N SER A 451 -12.63 27.12 6.13
CA SER A 451 -12.01 27.85 7.26
C SER A 451 -12.64 27.55 8.60
N VAL A 452 -13.92 27.12 8.62
CA VAL A 452 -14.62 26.79 9.86
C VAL A 452 -14.62 25.28 10.05
N PRO A 453 -13.87 24.76 11.03
CA PRO A 453 -13.82 23.33 11.31
C PRO A 453 -15.21 22.75 11.56
N PHE A 454 -15.48 21.56 11.05
CA PHE A 454 -16.74 20.82 11.16
C PHE A 454 -17.98 21.58 10.65
N LEU A 455 -18.36 22.69 11.31
CA LEU A 455 -19.57 23.46 10.95
C LEU A 455 -19.49 24.06 9.54
N GLY A 456 -18.32 24.45 9.08
CA GLY A 456 -18.12 24.95 7.72
C GLY A 456 -18.37 23.86 6.68
N LEU A 457 -17.90 22.63 6.95
CA LEU A 457 -18.16 21.48 6.10
C LEU A 457 -19.66 21.13 6.07
N ALA A 458 -20.31 21.12 7.24
CA ALA A 458 -21.75 20.88 7.35
C ALA A 458 -22.56 21.93 6.59
N TYR A 459 -22.22 23.21 6.76
CA TYR A 459 -22.81 24.32 6.03
C TYR A 459 -22.64 24.18 4.53
N TYR A 460 -21.43 23.85 4.08
CA TYR A 460 -21.16 23.57 2.67
C TYR A 460 -22.10 22.50 2.11
N LEU A 461 -22.19 21.34 2.76
CA LEU A 461 -23.04 20.24 2.33
C LEU A 461 -24.54 20.56 2.32
N LEU A 462 -25.00 21.47 3.20
CA LEU A 462 -26.39 21.93 3.24
C LEU A 462 -26.78 22.79 2.04
N ILE A 463 -25.86 23.63 1.54
CA ILE A 463 -26.17 24.66 0.53
C ILE A 463 -25.38 24.48 -0.77
N ARG A 464 -24.61 23.41 -0.91
CA ARG A 464 -23.86 23.13 -2.14
C ARG A 464 -24.76 23.05 -3.36
N PRO A 465 -24.30 23.51 -4.54
CA PRO A 465 -25.05 23.43 -5.78
C PRO A 465 -25.40 21.99 -6.13
N ALA A 466 -26.51 21.77 -6.82
CA ALA A 466 -26.82 20.47 -7.42
C ALA A 466 -25.79 20.14 -8.53
N PHE A 467 -25.66 18.85 -8.85
CA PHE A 467 -24.94 18.45 -10.06
C PHE A 467 -25.66 19.00 -11.31
N PRO A 468 -24.91 19.35 -12.38
CA PRO A 468 -25.54 19.74 -13.63
C PRO A 468 -26.51 18.66 -14.13
N GLU A 469 -27.71 19.09 -14.56
CA GLU A 469 -28.61 18.20 -15.28
C GLU A 469 -28.10 18.00 -16.70
N GLU A 470 -28.29 16.81 -17.29
CA GLU A 470 -28.02 16.61 -18.71
C GLU A 470 -28.92 17.57 -19.50
N SER A 471 -28.31 18.41 -20.33
CA SER A 471 -29.05 19.12 -21.37
C SER A 471 -29.60 18.08 -22.34
N THR A 472 -30.89 17.80 -22.24
CA THR A 472 -31.66 16.97 -23.18
C THR A 472 -31.52 17.45 -24.60
#